data_ba3451ceff616e941661074af50b6890
#
_entry.id   ba3451ceff616e941661074af50b6890
#
_cell.length_a   1.000
_cell.length_b   1.000
_cell.length_c   1.000
_cell.angle_alpha   90.00
_cell.angle_beta   90.00
_cell.angle_gamma   90.00
#
_symmetry.space_group_name_H-M   'P 1'
#
loop_
_entity.id
_entity.type
_entity.pdbx_description
1 polymer ?
#
loop_
_entity_poly.entity_id
_entity_poly.type
_entity_poly.pdbx_seq_one_letter_code
_entity_poly.pdbx_strand_id
1 'polypeptide(L)'
;MEKVWMKNWPDFIPQEAQYSRGRKPLFEYLRDNAREFPDRTAIIFYGKELTYGELDRMSDQFARFLLDQGLKKGDRIALFLASCPQYHIAHYGINKMGGIIVPCSPLFKQWELTYALRESEAKAIVSLDLLHAVTAPSCKECGIQTIIVTSMHDFLPAEPTMNPAPMMQIPKMTHPDTIEFMDVFSRYPAEPVKAQIDLDDVVQLQFTGGTTGVPKGAILTHGAKLFKASTLVDILRANMAFLGNKSDTNICLAILPTFHIAGMLGSVDAMIAMGATQVLMVMFDPVAAMQAIDRYKIQFFQAAVPMNIAIMNHPERGKYNLSSLLLCLTTSFGIQLNEEIVNQWRQDTGGCMLAEAAYGLTETHTFDSFMPLNKPRYEAGCQGIPIPGQQIKIVSWEDKTREVPIGEIGEIVLKNPAVFKGYWNKPEETANTLVDGWVYTGDMGKFDEDGYLYFLGRKKEMIKVSGFSVFPEEVETFLLQHEAVDKVAVIGAPDVKKGEVIKAFIIPKPEFKGKITAEEIIKWAKEGISSYKVPQAVEFRDELPMSGVG
;
A
#
# COMPACT_ATOMS: atom_id res chain seq x y z
N MET A 1 -29.02 -0.44 -7.24
CA MET A 1 -29.19 -1.08 -5.90
C MET A 1 -29.26 -0.01 -4.83
N GLU A 2 -30.15 -0.13 -3.84
CA GLU A 2 -30.12 0.69 -2.65
C GLU A 2 -28.75 0.51 -1.96
N LYS A 3 -28.14 1.61 -1.48
CA LYS A 3 -26.82 1.57 -0.84
C LYS A 3 -26.93 0.86 0.52
N VAL A 4 -26.97 -0.48 0.49
CA VAL A 4 -27.20 -1.34 1.68
C VAL A 4 -26.26 -1.03 2.84
N TRP A 5 -25.03 -0.62 2.55
CA TRP A 5 -24.00 -0.26 3.55
C TRP A 5 -24.34 1.01 4.36
N MET A 6 -25.29 1.83 3.90
CA MET A 6 -25.72 3.02 4.66
C MET A 6 -26.37 2.69 6.00
N LYS A 7 -26.86 1.45 6.19
CA LYS A 7 -27.39 0.98 7.47
C LYS A 7 -26.34 1.01 8.60
N ASN A 8 -25.08 0.85 8.26
CA ASN A 8 -23.96 0.81 9.21
C ASN A 8 -22.98 1.98 9.02
N TRP A 9 -23.39 3.01 8.28
CA TRP A 9 -22.57 4.21 8.12
C TRP A 9 -22.43 4.93 9.47
N PRO A 10 -21.19 5.19 9.94
CA PRO A 10 -20.99 5.92 11.19
C PRO A 10 -21.44 7.38 11.05
N ASP A 11 -22.28 7.85 11.96
CA ASP A 11 -22.80 9.23 11.95
C ASP A 11 -21.71 10.31 12.02
N PHE A 12 -20.54 9.96 12.58
CA PHE A 12 -19.40 10.85 12.73
C PHE A 12 -18.48 10.89 11.50
N ILE A 13 -18.71 10.05 10.46
CA ILE A 13 -17.93 10.04 9.22
C ILE A 13 -18.71 10.75 8.12
N PRO A 14 -18.13 11.76 7.43
CA PRO A 14 -18.78 12.42 6.30
C PRO A 14 -19.15 11.43 5.19
N GLN A 15 -20.28 11.63 4.53
CA GLN A 15 -20.71 10.79 3.39
C GLN A 15 -20.03 11.16 2.07
N GLU A 16 -19.42 12.34 2.02
CA GLU A 16 -18.70 12.85 0.86
C GLU A 16 -17.32 13.37 1.29
N ALA A 17 -16.34 13.28 0.39
CA ALA A 17 -14.99 13.78 0.64
C ALA A 17 -14.97 15.27 0.96
N GLN A 18 -14.33 15.65 2.07
CA GLN A 18 -14.14 17.02 2.50
C GLN A 18 -12.75 17.50 2.08
N TYR A 19 -12.70 18.42 1.15
CA TYR A 19 -11.42 18.99 0.69
C TYR A 19 -11.02 20.14 1.62
N SER A 20 -10.39 19.83 2.75
CA SER A 20 -10.12 20.78 3.86
C SER A 20 -9.36 22.05 3.46
N ARG A 21 -8.60 22.02 2.35
CA ARG A 21 -7.86 23.15 1.78
C ARG A 21 -8.31 23.48 0.35
N GLY A 22 -9.53 23.05 -0.05
CA GLY A 22 -10.09 23.25 -1.38
C GLY A 22 -9.62 22.22 -2.41
N ARG A 23 -10.27 22.23 -3.58
CA ARG A 23 -9.97 21.31 -4.68
C ARG A 23 -8.79 21.81 -5.51
N LYS A 24 -7.58 21.36 -5.16
CA LYS A 24 -6.30 21.69 -5.81
C LYS A 24 -5.30 20.56 -5.63
N PRO A 25 -4.22 20.47 -6.45
CA PRO A 25 -3.21 19.42 -6.31
C PRO A 25 -2.59 19.36 -4.90
N LEU A 26 -2.19 18.16 -4.44
CA LEU A 26 -1.67 17.96 -3.07
C LEU A 26 -0.38 18.71 -2.76
N PHE A 27 0.44 19.04 -3.76
CA PHE A 27 1.60 19.90 -3.52
C PHE A 27 1.21 21.32 -3.08
N GLU A 28 0.02 21.81 -3.43
CA GLU A 28 -0.50 23.06 -2.91
C GLU A 28 -0.91 22.94 -1.42
N TYR A 29 -1.35 21.75 -0.98
CA TYR A 29 -1.55 21.47 0.45
C TYR A 29 -0.23 21.51 1.23
N LEU A 30 0.86 20.99 0.65
CA LEU A 30 2.21 21.13 1.23
C LEU A 30 2.60 22.61 1.37
N ARG A 31 2.37 23.43 0.33
CA ARG A 31 2.64 24.87 0.37
C ARG A 31 1.82 25.60 1.42
N ASP A 32 0.54 25.26 1.55
CA ASP A 32 -0.30 25.84 2.59
C ASP A 32 0.20 25.49 3.99
N ASN A 33 0.56 24.22 4.22
CA ASN A 33 1.14 23.78 5.48
C ASN A 33 2.46 24.51 5.79
N ALA A 34 3.33 24.67 4.79
CA ALA A 34 4.59 25.37 4.93
C ALA A 34 4.42 26.89 5.24
N ARG A 35 3.34 27.51 4.75
CA ARG A 35 3.03 28.91 5.08
C ARG A 35 2.42 29.07 6.46
N GLU A 36 1.53 28.13 6.84
CA GLU A 36 0.75 28.22 8.08
C GLU A 36 1.60 27.82 9.30
N PHE A 37 2.45 26.80 9.15
CA PHE A 37 3.29 26.27 10.23
C PHE A 37 4.65 25.79 9.70
N PRO A 38 5.52 26.71 9.24
CA PRO A 38 6.79 26.37 8.56
C PRO A 38 7.73 25.51 9.41
N ASP A 39 7.73 25.72 10.71
CA ASP A 39 8.62 25.04 11.65
C ASP A 39 8.05 23.71 12.20
N ARG A 40 6.81 23.36 11.85
CA ARG A 40 6.24 22.08 12.23
C ARG A 40 6.98 20.97 11.50
N THR A 41 7.40 19.96 12.25
CA THR A 41 8.03 18.76 11.69
C THR A 41 7.04 17.98 10.81
N ALA A 42 7.40 17.79 9.54
CA ALA A 42 6.65 16.96 8.60
C ALA A 42 7.14 15.50 8.65
N ILE A 43 8.46 15.29 8.70
CA ILE A 43 9.08 13.98 8.68
C ILE A 43 10.14 13.89 9.78
N ILE A 44 10.11 12.78 10.52
CA ILE A 44 11.20 12.36 11.41
C ILE A 44 11.80 11.08 10.80
N PHE A 45 13.06 11.12 10.41
CA PHE A 45 13.75 9.99 9.81
C PHE A 45 14.91 9.57 10.71
N TYR A 46 14.72 8.51 11.50
CA TYR A 46 15.68 8.00 12.48
C TYR A 46 16.24 9.07 13.44
N GLY A 47 15.47 10.12 13.70
CA GLY A 47 15.84 11.23 14.57
C GLY A 47 16.18 12.53 13.85
N LYS A 48 16.43 12.50 12.55
CA LYS A 48 16.54 13.71 11.73
C LYS A 48 15.16 14.25 11.42
N GLU A 49 14.91 15.48 11.78
CA GLU A 49 13.67 16.19 11.48
C GLU A 49 13.79 16.97 10.16
N LEU A 50 12.70 16.98 9.41
CA LEU A 50 12.47 17.82 8.23
C LEU A 50 11.15 18.54 8.42
N THR A 51 11.18 19.87 8.46
CA THR A 51 9.97 20.67 8.66
C THR A 51 9.15 20.82 7.38
N TYR A 52 7.88 21.28 7.50
CA TYR A 52 7.06 21.60 6.34
C TYR A 52 7.68 22.68 5.47
N GLY A 53 8.27 23.72 6.08
CA GLY A 53 8.98 24.78 5.36
C GLY A 53 10.19 24.25 4.60
N GLU A 54 10.98 23.35 5.19
CA GLU A 54 12.12 22.73 4.53
C GLU A 54 11.68 21.81 3.38
N LEU A 55 10.66 20.96 3.60
CA LEU A 55 10.16 20.05 2.58
C LEU A 55 9.61 20.82 1.37
N ASP A 56 8.83 21.89 1.59
CA ASP A 56 8.31 22.73 0.52
C ASP A 56 9.43 23.41 -0.28
N ARG A 57 10.39 24.02 0.43
CA ARG A 57 11.55 24.69 -0.16
C ARG A 57 12.40 23.72 -0.98
N MET A 58 12.78 22.57 -0.40
CA MET A 58 13.63 21.59 -1.09
C MET A 58 12.91 21.01 -2.32
N SER A 59 11.61 20.79 -2.24
CA SER A 59 10.85 20.31 -3.40
C SER A 59 10.70 21.38 -4.50
N ASP A 60 10.67 22.69 -4.17
CA ASP A 60 10.73 23.75 -5.18
C ASP A 60 12.13 23.83 -5.85
N GLN A 61 13.20 23.69 -5.07
CA GLN A 61 14.58 23.62 -5.61
C GLN A 61 14.73 22.42 -6.55
N PHE A 62 14.20 21.28 -6.16
CA PHE A 62 14.25 20.06 -6.98
C PHE A 62 13.43 20.21 -8.27
N ALA A 63 12.24 20.81 -8.21
CA ALA A 63 11.42 21.11 -9.39
C ALA A 63 12.16 22.02 -10.38
N ARG A 64 12.81 23.07 -9.89
CA ARG A 64 13.60 24.00 -10.71
C ARG A 64 14.79 23.31 -11.35
N PHE A 65 15.52 22.49 -10.59
CA PHE A 65 16.58 21.66 -11.12
C PHE A 65 16.12 20.77 -12.28
N LEU A 66 15.00 20.07 -12.12
CA LEU A 66 14.46 19.21 -13.18
C LEU A 66 14.15 20.00 -14.47
N LEU A 67 13.56 21.21 -14.35
CA LEU A 67 13.31 22.10 -15.49
C LEU A 67 14.62 22.54 -16.17
N ASP A 68 15.66 22.84 -15.39
CA ASP A 68 16.99 23.20 -15.88
C ASP A 68 17.69 22.04 -16.61
N GLN A 69 17.40 20.79 -16.23
CA GLN A 69 17.83 19.60 -16.96
C GLN A 69 17.04 19.37 -18.27
N GLY A 70 16.17 20.31 -18.67
CA GLY A 70 15.37 20.24 -19.90
C GLY A 70 14.10 19.39 -19.78
N LEU A 71 13.77 18.89 -18.58
CA LEU A 71 12.52 18.18 -18.33
C LEU A 71 11.34 19.17 -18.31
N LYS A 72 10.17 18.72 -18.68
CA LYS A 72 8.97 19.55 -18.81
C LYS A 72 7.73 18.85 -18.28
N LYS A 73 6.63 19.60 -18.14
CA LYS A 73 5.31 19.04 -17.79
C LYS A 73 4.99 17.82 -18.66
N GLY A 74 4.56 16.75 -18.01
CA GLY A 74 4.22 15.47 -18.65
C GLY A 74 5.39 14.51 -18.83
N ASP A 75 6.64 14.91 -18.58
CA ASP A 75 7.76 13.98 -18.60
C ASP A 75 7.70 13.02 -17.39
N ARG A 76 8.08 11.75 -17.61
CA ARG A 76 8.06 10.69 -16.61
C ARG A 76 9.42 10.61 -15.96
N ILE A 77 9.42 10.68 -14.62
CA ILE A 77 10.60 10.58 -13.78
C ILE A 77 10.45 9.39 -12.84
N ALA A 78 11.36 8.43 -12.96
CA ALA A 78 11.35 7.24 -12.11
C ALA A 78 11.88 7.55 -10.72
N LEU A 79 11.23 7.00 -9.69
CA LEU A 79 11.69 7.01 -8.31
C LEU A 79 12.05 5.58 -7.91
N PHE A 80 13.33 5.24 -7.99
CA PHE A 80 13.91 3.94 -7.59
C PHE A 80 14.52 4.05 -6.20
N LEU A 81 13.65 4.32 -5.22
CA LEU A 81 13.99 4.68 -3.85
C LEU A 81 13.19 3.81 -2.87
N ALA A 82 13.82 3.48 -1.74
CA ALA A 82 13.09 3.02 -0.57
C ALA A 82 12.42 4.22 0.15
N SER A 83 11.65 3.94 1.21
CA SER A 83 11.01 4.98 2.02
C SER A 83 12.06 5.87 2.71
N CYS A 84 12.18 7.12 2.28
CA CYS A 84 13.16 8.08 2.79
C CYS A 84 12.68 9.53 2.54
N PRO A 85 13.26 10.54 3.22
CA PRO A 85 12.92 11.95 2.99
C PRO A 85 13.12 12.40 1.55
N GLN A 86 14.14 11.88 0.88
CA GLN A 86 14.42 12.16 -0.54
C GLN A 86 13.29 11.73 -1.46
N TYR A 87 12.59 10.62 -1.12
CA TYR A 87 11.39 10.20 -1.85
C TYR A 87 10.32 11.30 -1.82
N HIS A 88 10.04 11.89 -0.65
CA HIS A 88 9.06 12.95 -0.49
C HIS A 88 9.47 14.23 -1.21
N ILE A 89 10.74 14.63 -1.10
CA ILE A 89 11.27 15.82 -1.76
C ILE A 89 11.16 15.67 -3.28
N ALA A 90 11.62 14.54 -3.82
CA ALA A 90 11.56 14.25 -5.26
C ALA A 90 10.11 14.14 -5.74
N HIS A 91 9.24 13.43 -5.00
CA HIS A 91 7.82 13.28 -5.29
C HIS A 91 7.13 14.64 -5.47
N TYR A 92 7.25 15.53 -4.48
CA TYR A 92 6.63 16.86 -4.55
C TYR A 92 7.31 17.78 -5.56
N GLY A 93 8.64 17.67 -5.74
CA GLY A 93 9.34 18.42 -6.77
C GLY A 93 8.90 18.06 -8.19
N ILE A 94 8.75 16.76 -8.48
CA ILE A 94 8.20 16.29 -9.76
C ILE A 94 6.77 16.81 -9.96
N ASN A 95 5.93 16.71 -8.93
CA ASN A 95 4.56 17.19 -9.00
C ASN A 95 4.48 18.69 -9.23
N LYS A 96 5.32 19.50 -8.57
CA LYS A 96 5.37 20.96 -8.71
C LYS A 96 5.76 21.44 -10.11
N MET A 97 6.59 20.68 -10.84
CA MET A 97 6.90 20.99 -12.24
C MET A 97 5.88 20.42 -13.23
N GLY A 98 4.90 19.65 -12.76
CA GLY A 98 3.92 18.96 -13.60
C GLY A 98 4.46 17.69 -14.25
N GLY A 99 5.54 17.11 -13.72
CA GLY A 99 6.07 15.82 -14.14
C GLY A 99 5.23 14.65 -13.64
N ILE A 100 5.44 13.49 -14.23
CA ILE A 100 4.73 12.25 -13.92
C ILE A 100 5.67 11.31 -13.17
N ILE A 101 5.29 10.91 -11.97
CA ILE A 101 6.07 9.98 -11.15
C ILE A 101 5.90 8.55 -11.66
N VAL A 102 7.01 7.82 -11.72
CA VAL A 102 7.02 6.37 -11.97
C VAL A 102 7.67 5.69 -10.75
N PRO A 103 6.88 5.25 -9.77
CA PRO A 103 7.41 4.56 -8.61
C PRO A 103 7.97 3.19 -9.00
N CYS A 104 9.22 2.91 -8.62
CA CYS A 104 9.90 1.65 -8.85
C CYS A 104 10.29 1.03 -7.51
N SER A 105 10.00 -0.26 -7.33
CA SER A 105 10.41 -0.99 -6.14
C SER A 105 11.94 -1.08 -6.06
N PRO A 106 12.58 -0.72 -4.93
CA PRO A 106 14.02 -0.86 -4.75
C PRO A 106 14.50 -2.34 -4.79
N LEU A 107 13.57 -3.28 -4.79
CA LEU A 107 13.85 -4.71 -4.94
C LEU A 107 13.96 -5.14 -6.40
N PHE A 108 13.59 -4.28 -7.36
CA PHE A 108 13.70 -4.60 -8.78
C PHE A 108 15.14 -4.94 -9.17
N LYS A 109 15.25 -5.97 -9.99
CA LYS A 109 16.48 -6.31 -10.71
C LYS A 109 16.53 -5.55 -12.04
N GLN A 110 17.64 -5.67 -12.76
CA GLN A 110 17.85 -4.93 -14.00
C GLN A 110 16.71 -5.12 -15.01
N TRP A 111 16.21 -6.34 -15.21
CA TRP A 111 15.13 -6.61 -16.16
C TRP A 111 13.84 -5.86 -15.81
N GLU A 112 13.43 -5.89 -14.54
CA GLU A 112 12.21 -5.25 -14.06
C GLU A 112 12.31 -3.73 -14.13
N LEU A 113 13.45 -3.17 -13.71
CA LEU A 113 13.69 -1.74 -13.79
C LEU A 113 13.72 -1.28 -15.27
N THR A 114 14.46 -1.97 -16.14
CA THR A 114 14.51 -1.67 -17.57
C THR A 114 13.13 -1.71 -18.20
N TYR A 115 12.32 -2.71 -17.85
CA TYR A 115 10.93 -2.81 -18.30
C TYR A 115 10.11 -1.57 -17.87
N ALA A 116 10.14 -1.22 -16.58
CA ALA A 116 9.38 -0.06 -16.07
C ALA A 116 9.81 1.27 -16.74
N LEU A 117 11.12 1.48 -16.90
CA LEU A 117 11.67 2.66 -17.56
C LEU A 117 11.27 2.76 -19.03
N ARG A 118 11.33 1.63 -19.76
CA ARG A 118 10.97 1.57 -21.19
C ARG A 118 9.47 1.78 -21.38
N GLU A 119 8.63 1.03 -20.67
CA GLU A 119 7.17 1.12 -20.81
C GLU A 119 6.63 2.50 -20.41
N SER A 120 7.21 3.13 -19.38
CA SER A 120 6.83 4.48 -18.98
C SER A 120 7.43 5.57 -19.87
N GLU A 121 8.39 5.23 -20.74
CA GLU A 121 9.21 6.20 -21.50
C GLU A 121 9.85 7.24 -20.56
N ALA A 122 10.41 6.79 -19.44
CA ALA A 122 11.02 7.66 -18.43
C ALA A 122 12.16 8.50 -19.02
N LYS A 123 12.27 9.76 -18.61
CA LYS A 123 13.29 10.70 -19.08
C LYS A 123 14.41 10.90 -18.08
N ALA A 124 14.13 10.65 -16.80
CA ALA A 124 15.09 10.75 -15.71
C ALA A 124 14.77 9.71 -14.63
N ILE A 125 15.72 9.47 -13.76
CA ILE A 125 15.58 8.60 -12.60
C ILE A 125 16.23 9.21 -11.37
N VAL A 126 15.58 9.07 -10.22
CA VAL A 126 16.17 9.29 -8.89
C VAL A 126 16.38 7.92 -8.25
N SER A 127 17.60 7.60 -7.88
CA SER A 127 17.99 6.29 -7.39
C SER A 127 18.82 6.37 -6.11
N LEU A 128 18.78 5.32 -5.29
CA LEU A 128 19.76 5.15 -4.21
C LEU A 128 21.12 4.78 -4.79
N ASP A 129 22.18 5.28 -4.15
CA ASP A 129 23.58 5.00 -4.51
C ASP A 129 23.89 3.49 -4.53
N LEU A 130 23.39 2.75 -3.55
CA LEU A 130 23.56 1.30 -3.44
C LEU A 130 22.84 0.50 -4.56
N LEU A 131 21.91 1.11 -5.29
CA LEU A 131 21.19 0.51 -6.40
C LEU A 131 21.81 0.83 -7.76
N HIS A 132 22.92 1.55 -7.80
CA HIS A 132 23.56 2.02 -9.04
C HIS A 132 23.93 0.86 -9.99
N ALA A 133 24.34 -0.29 -9.45
CA ALA A 133 24.63 -1.48 -10.26
C ALA A 133 23.45 -2.00 -11.08
N VAL A 134 22.20 -1.69 -10.66
CA VAL A 134 20.97 -1.96 -11.40
C VAL A 134 20.57 -0.75 -12.25
N THR A 135 20.71 0.45 -11.67
CA THR A 135 20.29 1.71 -12.31
C THR A 135 21.07 2.01 -13.59
N ALA A 136 22.41 1.98 -13.53
CA ALA A 136 23.26 2.40 -14.66
C ALA A 136 23.04 1.56 -15.94
N PRO A 137 23.06 0.21 -15.91
CA PRO A 137 22.80 -0.58 -17.11
C PRO A 137 21.36 -0.42 -17.62
N SER A 138 20.36 -0.29 -16.74
CA SER A 138 18.96 -0.07 -17.15
C SER A 138 18.78 1.28 -17.85
N CYS A 139 19.39 2.35 -17.31
CA CYS A 139 19.37 3.68 -17.92
C CYS A 139 20.08 3.71 -19.27
N LYS A 140 21.24 3.06 -19.37
CA LYS A 140 21.99 2.94 -20.64
C LYS A 140 21.14 2.26 -21.71
N GLU A 141 20.45 1.17 -21.38
CA GLU A 141 19.59 0.44 -22.31
C GLU A 141 18.38 1.26 -22.76
N CYS A 142 17.84 2.12 -21.87
CA CYS A 142 16.70 3.00 -22.16
C CYS A 142 17.09 4.38 -22.69
N GLY A 143 18.39 4.70 -22.82
CA GLY A 143 18.88 6.01 -23.30
C GLY A 143 18.65 7.16 -22.31
N ILE A 144 18.49 6.87 -21.02
CA ILE A 144 18.28 7.87 -19.96
C ILE A 144 19.65 8.44 -19.55
N GLN A 145 19.82 9.76 -19.69
CA GLN A 145 21.06 10.46 -19.35
C GLN A 145 21.00 11.15 -17.97
N THR A 146 19.81 11.57 -17.54
CA THR A 146 19.61 12.26 -16.26
C THR A 146 19.43 11.23 -15.15
N ILE A 147 20.54 10.86 -14.50
CA ILE A 147 20.57 9.92 -13.39
C ILE A 147 20.95 10.70 -12.12
N ILE A 148 20.00 10.83 -11.19
CA ILE A 148 20.15 11.53 -9.93
C ILE A 148 20.32 10.48 -8.84
N VAL A 149 21.39 10.61 -8.05
CA VAL A 149 21.75 9.63 -7.01
C VAL A 149 21.74 10.28 -5.63
N THR A 150 21.18 9.57 -4.67
CA THR A 150 21.15 9.94 -3.24
C THR A 150 21.53 8.75 -2.37
N SER A 151 21.97 9.03 -1.16
CA SER A 151 22.30 8.02 -0.15
C SER A 151 21.35 8.12 1.04
N MET A 152 21.10 7.01 1.72
CA MET A 152 20.41 7.02 3.02
C MET A 152 21.15 7.91 4.04
N HIS A 153 22.48 8.01 3.94
CA HIS A 153 23.31 8.85 4.80
C HIS A 153 23.05 10.35 4.67
N ASP A 154 22.44 10.81 3.57
CA ASP A 154 22.17 12.23 3.36
C ASP A 154 21.19 12.81 4.40
N PHE A 155 20.33 11.97 4.96
CA PHE A 155 19.36 12.33 5.99
C PHE A 155 19.49 11.47 7.27
N LEU A 156 20.44 10.53 7.35
CA LEU A 156 20.64 9.74 8.56
C LEU A 156 21.45 10.56 9.57
N PRO A 157 20.97 10.77 10.83
CA PRO A 157 21.76 11.43 11.85
C PRO A 157 22.92 10.55 12.33
N ALA A 158 23.95 11.18 12.90
CA ALA A 158 25.11 10.47 13.46
C ALA A 158 24.70 9.49 14.57
N GLU A 159 23.68 9.85 15.35
CA GLU A 159 23.10 9.03 16.41
C GLU A 159 21.60 8.77 16.10
N PRO A 160 21.30 7.67 15.42
CA PRO A 160 19.91 7.31 15.12
C PRO A 160 19.11 7.02 16.39
N THR A 161 17.87 7.49 16.43
CA THR A 161 16.96 7.30 17.59
C THR A 161 16.20 5.99 17.58
N MET A 162 16.32 5.23 16.50
CA MET A 162 15.75 3.89 16.29
C MET A 162 16.82 3.01 15.65
N ASN A 163 16.68 1.69 15.77
CA ASN A 163 17.58 0.75 15.11
C ASN A 163 17.64 1.03 13.60
N PRO A 164 18.80 1.36 13.04
CA PRO A 164 18.92 1.62 11.61
C PRO A 164 18.79 0.33 10.80
N ALA A 165 18.12 0.42 9.65
CA ALA A 165 17.99 -0.70 8.74
C ALA A 165 19.38 -1.16 8.21
N PRO A 166 19.58 -2.45 7.87
CA PRO A 166 20.88 -2.97 7.42
C PRO A 166 21.49 -2.18 6.26
N MET A 167 20.67 -1.73 5.31
CA MET A 167 21.13 -0.92 4.16
C MET A 167 21.73 0.45 4.57
N MET A 168 21.38 0.96 5.73
CA MET A 168 21.91 2.23 6.26
C MET A 168 23.31 2.07 6.87
N GLN A 169 23.78 0.85 7.04
CA GLN A 169 25.14 0.57 7.51
C GLN A 169 26.15 0.52 6.35
N ILE A 170 25.67 0.49 5.10
CA ILE A 170 26.50 0.53 3.90
C ILE A 170 27.00 1.96 3.70
N PRO A 171 28.31 2.23 3.63
CA PRO A 171 28.82 3.58 3.43
C PRO A 171 28.28 4.23 2.15
N LYS A 172 28.13 5.57 2.17
CA LYS A 172 27.75 6.33 0.97
C LYS A 172 28.74 6.07 -0.16
N MET A 173 28.21 5.81 -1.35
CA MET A 173 28.96 5.59 -2.57
C MET A 173 28.76 6.76 -3.53
N THR A 174 29.85 7.15 -4.21
CA THR A 174 29.81 8.16 -5.27
C THR A 174 29.96 7.47 -6.63
N HIS A 175 29.22 7.91 -7.61
CA HIS A 175 29.21 7.33 -8.94
C HIS A 175 29.54 8.40 -9.99
N PRO A 176 30.57 8.20 -10.84
CA PRO A 176 30.83 9.11 -11.95
C PRO A 176 29.61 9.11 -12.89
N ASP A 177 29.43 10.21 -13.63
CA ASP A 177 28.35 10.40 -14.59
C ASP A 177 26.92 10.41 -13.97
N THR A 178 26.82 10.71 -12.65
CA THR A 178 25.56 10.92 -11.96
C THR A 178 25.50 12.32 -11.32
N ILE A 179 24.29 12.77 -11.02
CA ILE A 179 24.05 14.03 -10.33
C ILE A 179 23.75 13.73 -8.86
N GLU A 180 24.55 14.27 -7.95
CA GLU A 180 24.32 14.15 -6.52
C GLU A 180 23.06 14.92 -6.11
N PHE A 181 22.10 14.23 -5.50
CA PHE A 181 20.83 14.81 -5.09
C PHE A 181 21.01 16.00 -4.14
N MET A 182 21.92 15.91 -3.19
CA MET A 182 22.16 16.98 -2.21
C MET A 182 22.79 18.23 -2.80
N ASP A 183 23.51 18.13 -3.91
CA ASP A 183 24.10 19.26 -4.62
C ASP A 183 23.03 20.22 -5.18
N VAL A 184 21.84 19.71 -5.48
CA VAL A 184 20.71 20.50 -5.98
C VAL A 184 20.39 21.65 -5.02
N PHE A 185 20.37 21.37 -3.71
CA PHE A 185 19.91 22.32 -2.69
C PHE A 185 20.90 23.45 -2.41
N SER A 186 22.16 23.29 -2.81
CA SER A 186 23.17 24.36 -2.76
C SER A 186 23.21 25.24 -4.02
N ARG A 187 22.71 24.72 -5.16
CA ARG A 187 22.85 25.35 -6.49
C ARG A 187 21.61 26.08 -6.96
N TYR A 188 20.42 25.64 -6.52
CA TYR A 188 19.15 26.16 -7.03
C TYR A 188 18.41 26.99 -5.98
N PRO A 189 17.79 28.12 -6.40
CA PRO A 189 16.98 28.93 -5.48
C PRO A 189 15.67 28.24 -5.12
N ALA A 190 15.19 28.51 -3.91
CA ALA A 190 13.94 27.95 -3.38
C ALA A 190 12.69 28.78 -3.80
N GLU A 191 12.66 29.23 -5.04
CA GLU A 191 11.52 29.97 -5.58
C GLU A 191 10.52 28.99 -6.22
N PRO A 192 9.22 29.14 -5.97
CA PRO A 192 8.20 28.31 -6.57
C PRO A 192 8.26 28.33 -8.10
N VAL A 193 8.23 27.16 -8.73
CA VAL A 193 8.09 27.08 -10.20
C VAL A 193 6.66 27.42 -10.59
N LYS A 194 6.51 28.12 -11.73
CA LYS A 194 5.22 28.50 -12.28
C LYS A 194 4.81 27.48 -13.34
N ALA A 195 4.19 26.38 -12.91
CA ALA A 195 3.58 25.41 -13.79
C ALA A 195 2.05 25.49 -13.62
N GLN A 196 1.33 25.54 -14.73
CA GLN A 196 -0.13 25.40 -14.70
C GLN A 196 -0.46 23.92 -14.63
N ILE A 197 -1.03 23.47 -13.52
CA ILE A 197 -1.33 22.08 -13.23
C ILE A 197 -2.79 21.96 -12.80
N ASP A 198 -3.53 21.14 -13.54
CA ASP A 198 -4.94 20.89 -13.32
C ASP A 198 -5.16 19.54 -12.61
N LEU A 199 -6.33 19.35 -11.99
CA LEU A 199 -6.67 18.09 -11.32
C LEU A 199 -6.79 16.90 -12.28
N ASP A 200 -7.03 17.15 -13.57
CA ASP A 200 -7.10 16.14 -14.61
C ASP A 200 -5.74 15.75 -15.19
N ASP A 201 -4.69 16.52 -14.88
CA ASP A 201 -3.33 16.18 -15.29
C ASP A 201 -2.87 14.86 -14.66
N VAL A 202 -2.11 14.08 -15.43
CA VAL A 202 -1.52 12.83 -14.97
C VAL A 202 -0.41 13.15 -13.97
N VAL A 203 -0.47 12.53 -12.80
CA VAL A 203 0.52 12.72 -11.72
C VAL A 203 1.43 11.52 -11.56
N GLN A 204 0.97 10.33 -11.96
CA GLN A 204 1.66 9.09 -11.68
C GLN A 204 1.29 7.98 -12.67
N LEU A 205 2.28 7.17 -13.03
CA LEU A 205 2.09 5.86 -13.65
C LEU A 205 2.45 4.80 -12.61
N GLN A 206 1.44 4.20 -12.00
CA GLN A 206 1.65 3.14 -11.01
C GLN A 206 1.61 1.78 -11.68
N PHE A 207 2.74 1.06 -11.67
CA PHE A 207 2.77 -0.29 -12.20
C PHE A 207 2.05 -1.26 -11.26
N THR A 208 1.15 -2.07 -11.84
CA THR A 208 0.38 -3.06 -11.08
C THR A 208 1.19 -4.34 -10.94
N GLY A 209 1.14 -4.96 -9.77
CA GLY A 209 1.69 -6.31 -9.54
C GLY A 209 0.76 -7.37 -10.10
N GLY A 210 0.57 -7.40 -11.43
CA GLY A 210 -0.39 -8.32 -12.05
C GLY A 210 0.02 -9.80 -11.89
N THR A 211 -0.86 -10.62 -11.34
CA THR A 211 -0.73 -12.09 -11.28
C THR A 211 -0.84 -12.77 -12.65
N THR A 212 -1.10 -12.00 -13.73
CA THR A 212 -1.49 -12.53 -15.04
C THR A 212 -0.62 -12.08 -16.20
N GLY A 213 0.56 -11.53 -15.95
CA GLY A 213 1.47 -11.07 -17.01
C GLY A 213 2.40 -9.96 -16.57
N VAL A 214 2.93 -9.26 -17.55
CA VAL A 214 3.85 -8.13 -17.36
C VAL A 214 3.12 -6.98 -16.66
N PRO A 215 3.73 -6.28 -15.70
CA PRO A 215 3.11 -5.16 -15.00
C PRO A 215 2.62 -4.06 -15.96
N LYS A 216 1.45 -3.48 -15.68
CA LYS A 216 0.84 -2.41 -16.49
C LYS A 216 0.83 -1.10 -15.72
N GLY A 217 1.20 -0.01 -16.35
CA GLY A 217 1.19 1.32 -15.74
C GLY A 217 -0.21 1.93 -15.71
N ALA A 218 -0.86 1.96 -14.55
CA ALA A 218 -2.14 2.64 -14.36
C ALA A 218 -1.94 4.16 -14.35
N ILE A 219 -2.72 4.89 -15.16
CA ILE A 219 -2.65 6.35 -15.29
C ILE A 219 -3.49 7.00 -14.20
N LEU A 220 -2.84 7.63 -13.23
CA LEU A 220 -3.48 8.29 -12.10
C LEU A 220 -3.35 9.82 -12.22
N THR A 221 -4.39 10.56 -11.82
CA THR A 221 -4.45 12.02 -11.91
C THR A 221 -4.28 12.71 -10.56
N HIS A 222 -3.97 14.02 -10.56
CA HIS A 222 -3.95 14.84 -9.34
C HIS A 222 -5.30 14.84 -8.63
N GLY A 223 -6.42 14.81 -9.37
CA GLY A 223 -7.76 14.73 -8.80
C GLY A 223 -8.05 13.39 -8.11
N ALA A 224 -7.59 12.28 -8.71
CA ALA A 224 -7.67 10.96 -8.10
C ALA A 224 -6.92 10.90 -6.76
N LYS A 225 -5.67 11.38 -6.78
CA LYS A 225 -4.81 11.48 -5.60
C LYS A 225 -5.42 12.35 -4.51
N LEU A 226 -5.93 13.54 -4.86
CA LEU A 226 -6.60 14.44 -3.93
C LEU A 226 -7.84 13.81 -3.29
N PHE A 227 -8.69 13.15 -4.09
CA PHE A 227 -9.90 12.51 -3.59
C PHE A 227 -9.57 11.45 -2.54
N LYS A 228 -8.66 10.54 -2.82
CA LYS A 228 -8.30 9.46 -1.90
C LYS A 228 -7.59 9.96 -0.65
N ALA A 229 -6.66 10.91 -0.78
CA ALA A 229 -5.99 11.50 0.37
C ALA A 229 -6.99 12.24 1.27
N SER A 230 -7.91 13.04 0.69
CA SER A 230 -8.94 13.75 1.47
C SER A 230 -9.88 12.77 2.18
N THR A 231 -10.36 11.75 1.48
CA THR A 231 -11.27 10.75 2.06
C THR A 231 -10.60 9.96 3.19
N LEU A 232 -9.35 9.54 3.01
CA LEU A 232 -8.60 8.86 4.08
C LEU A 232 -8.41 9.78 5.29
N VAL A 233 -8.06 11.04 5.07
CA VAL A 233 -7.91 12.04 6.16
C VAL A 233 -9.22 12.28 6.90
N ASP A 234 -10.35 12.38 6.18
CA ASP A 234 -11.66 12.56 6.80
C ASP A 234 -12.00 11.38 7.73
N ILE A 235 -11.79 10.14 7.25
CA ILE A 235 -12.03 8.93 8.03
C ILE A 235 -11.06 8.86 9.22
N LEU A 236 -9.77 9.15 9.02
CA LEU A 236 -8.78 9.13 10.10
C LEU A 236 -9.10 10.15 11.19
N ARG A 237 -9.39 11.41 10.81
CA ARG A 237 -9.76 12.46 11.78
C ARG A 237 -11.01 12.10 12.57
N ALA A 238 -12.04 11.61 11.89
CA ALA A 238 -13.28 11.17 12.51
C ALA A 238 -13.06 10.00 13.48
N ASN A 239 -12.31 9.00 13.06
CA ASN A 239 -11.97 7.84 13.91
C ASN A 239 -11.08 8.24 15.10
N MET A 240 -10.07 9.08 14.90
CA MET A 240 -9.21 9.57 15.98
C MET A 240 -10.00 10.37 17.01
N ALA A 241 -10.93 11.21 16.57
CA ALA A 241 -11.84 11.95 17.45
C ALA A 241 -12.78 10.99 18.23
N PHE A 242 -13.34 9.98 17.54
CA PHE A 242 -14.16 8.93 18.17
C PHE A 242 -13.39 8.16 19.24
N LEU A 243 -12.08 7.90 19.02
CA LEU A 243 -11.20 7.26 19.99
C LEU A 243 -10.67 8.22 21.09
N GLY A 244 -11.15 9.45 21.12
CA GLY A 244 -10.83 10.41 22.18
C GLY A 244 -9.55 11.23 21.96
N ASN A 245 -8.98 11.22 20.74
CA ASN A 245 -7.87 12.11 20.42
C ASN A 245 -8.32 13.57 20.46
N LYS A 246 -7.63 14.36 21.28
CA LYS A 246 -7.87 15.81 21.40
C LYS A 246 -6.72 16.64 20.84
N SER A 247 -5.72 16.00 20.26
CA SER A 247 -4.53 16.69 19.74
C SER A 247 -4.81 17.26 18.35
N ASP A 248 -4.41 18.50 18.13
CA ASP A 248 -4.40 19.14 16.80
C ASP A 248 -3.21 18.66 15.95
N THR A 249 -2.20 18.03 16.59
CA THR A 249 -1.05 17.44 15.92
C THR A 249 -1.13 15.93 15.99
N ASN A 250 -1.19 15.29 14.84
CA ASN A 250 -1.19 13.83 14.75
C ASN A 250 0.22 13.35 14.37
N ILE A 251 0.72 12.36 15.11
CA ILE A 251 2.00 11.73 14.81
C ILE A 251 1.73 10.30 14.37
N CYS A 252 2.14 9.96 13.15
CA CYS A 252 1.98 8.62 12.61
C CYS A 252 3.32 7.91 12.42
N LEU A 253 3.29 6.57 12.43
CA LEU A 253 4.40 5.74 12.00
C LEU A 253 4.17 5.31 10.54
N ALA A 254 5.10 5.66 9.66
CA ALA A 254 5.08 5.33 8.24
C ALA A 254 6.04 4.15 7.98
N ILE A 255 5.49 2.95 7.89
CA ILE A 255 6.25 1.70 7.70
C ILE A 255 5.93 0.99 6.39
N LEU A 256 4.82 1.33 5.74
CA LEU A 256 4.47 0.76 4.45
C LEU A 256 5.35 1.39 3.35
N PRO A 257 5.77 0.59 2.34
CA PRO A 257 6.66 1.07 1.28
C PRO A 257 6.06 2.23 0.48
N THR A 258 6.75 3.37 0.39
CA THR A 258 6.28 4.57 -0.33
C THR A 258 6.18 4.38 -1.85
N PHE A 259 6.88 3.41 -2.43
CA PHE A 259 6.77 3.06 -3.84
C PHE A 259 5.51 2.24 -4.17
N HIS A 260 4.86 1.65 -3.16
CA HIS A 260 3.59 0.94 -3.29
C HIS A 260 2.43 1.92 -3.09
N ILE A 261 1.33 1.76 -3.85
CA ILE A 261 0.21 2.70 -3.85
C ILE A 261 -0.41 2.92 -2.44
N ALA A 262 -0.49 1.88 -1.61
CA ALA A 262 -1.03 2.00 -0.26
C ALA A 262 -0.10 2.79 0.67
N GLY A 263 1.20 2.51 0.64
CA GLY A 263 2.20 3.26 1.41
C GLY A 263 2.33 4.70 0.93
N MET A 264 2.22 4.95 -0.37
CA MET A 264 2.21 6.30 -0.93
C MET A 264 1.00 7.09 -0.45
N LEU A 265 -0.21 6.53 -0.58
CA LEU A 265 -1.42 7.17 -0.08
C LEU A 265 -1.34 7.45 1.43
N GLY A 266 -0.95 6.44 2.22
CA GLY A 266 -0.93 6.54 3.68
C GLY A 266 0.15 7.46 4.24
N SER A 267 1.35 7.48 3.62
CA SER A 267 2.51 8.21 4.15
C SER A 267 2.78 9.51 3.39
N VAL A 268 2.81 9.46 2.06
CA VAL A 268 3.20 10.64 1.28
C VAL A 268 2.03 11.60 1.12
N ASP A 269 0.85 11.10 0.73
CA ASP A 269 -0.28 11.94 0.32
C ASP A 269 -1.16 12.36 1.52
N ALA A 270 -1.65 11.40 2.31
CA ALA A 270 -2.58 11.68 3.40
C ALA A 270 -1.93 12.44 4.55
N MET A 271 -0.67 12.17 4.89
CA MET A 271 0.00 12.88 5.98
C MET A 271 0.21 14.35 5.66
N ILE A 272 0.55 14.69 4.43
CA ILE A 272 0.62 16.08 3.97
C ILE A 272 -0.79 16.71 3.91
N ALA A 273 -1.80 16.00 3.43
CA ALA A 273 -3.17 16.49 3.42
C ALA A 273 -3.71 16.74 4.84
N MET A 274 -3.28 15.97 5.81
CA MET A 274 -3.64 16.07 7.22
C MET A 274 -2.87 17.19 7.97
N GLY A 275 -1.67 17.54 7.51
CA GLY A 275 -0.75 18.41 8.23
C GLY A 275 -0.08 17.69 9.42
N ALA A 276 0.07 16.37 9.33
CA ALA A 276 0.59 15.51 10.38
C ALA A 276 2.12 15.43 10.38
N THR A 277 2.70 14.98 11.50
CA THR A 277 4.11 14.56 11.57
C THR A 277 4.17 13.06 11.32
N GLN A 278 5.09 12.61 10.47
CA GLN A 278 5.32 11.19 10.26
C GLN A 278 6.72 10.78 10.72
N VAL A 279 6.79 9.67 11.46
CA VAL A 279 8.05 8.99 11.76
C VAL A 279 8.23 7.94 10.67
N LEU A 280 9.20 8.17 9.80
CA LEU A 280 9.41 7.39 8.59
C LEU A 280 10.46 6.30 8.81
N MET A 281 10.11 5.06 8.49
CA MET A 281 11.03 3.92 8.49
C MET A 281 11.30 3.44 7.06
N VAL A 282 12.53 3.07 6.78
CA VAL A 282 12.94 2.50 5.47
C VAL A 282 12.25 1.17 5.22
N MET A 283 12.19 0.34 6.25
CA MET A 283 11.56 -0.97 6.25
C MET A 283 11.09 -1.31 7.67
N PHE A 284 10.15 -2.22 7.78
CA PHE A 284 9.66 -2.68 9.08
C PHE A 284 10.75 -3.45 9.85
N ASP A 285 10.98 -3.04 11.09
CA ASP A 285 11.69 -3.76 12.15
C ASP A 285 10.89 -3.60 13.44
N PRO A 286 10.52 -4.68 14.15
CA PRO A 286 9.63 -4.61 15.29
C PRO A 286 10.23 -3.80 16.45
N VAL A 287 11.55 -3.87 16.67
CA VAL A 287 12.22 -3.11 17.73
C VAL A 287 12.25 -1.63 17.39
N ALA A 288 12.64 -1.28 16.17
CA ALA A 288 12.66 0.12 15.72
C ALA A 288 11.23 0.72 15.74
N ALA A 289 10.20 -0.05 15.37
CA ALA A 289 8.81 0.40 15.47
C ALA A 289 8.40 0.68 16.93
N MET A 290 8.72 -0.21 17.86
CA MET A 290 8.45 -0.01 19.30
C MET A 290 9.23 1.18 19.87
N GLN A 291 10.51 1.35 19.49
CA GLN A 291 11.33 2.53 19.85
C GLN A 291 10.67 3.82 19.34
N ALA A 292 10.21 3.84 18.11
CA ALA A 292 9.53 4.99 17.52
C ALA A 292 8.23 5.33 18.26
N ILE A 293 7.38 4.33 18.51
CA ILE A 293 6.09 4.51 19.21
C ILE A 293 6.31 5.09 20.60
N ASP A 294 7.23 4.52 21.37
CA ASP A 294 7.51 4.97 22.72
C ASP A 294 8.13 6.37 22.73
N ARG A 295 9.14 6.61 21.91
CA ARG A 295 9.87 7.89 21.89
C ARG A 295 9.01 9.06 21.42
N TYR A 296 8.33 8.89 20.27
CA TYR A 296 7.60 9.96 19.61
C TYR A 296 6.11 10.01 19.95
N LYS A 297 5.64 9.11 20.83
CA LYS A 297 4.24 9.03 21.26
C LYS A 297 3.29 8.93 20.06
N ILE A 298 3.60 8.00 19.17
CA ILE A 298 2.83 7.77 17.95
C ILE A 298 1.41 7.37 18.30
N GLN A 299 0.45 7.95 17.60
CA GLN A 299 -0.98 7.77 17.85
C GLN A 299 -1.63 6.81 16.84
N PHE A 300 -1.04 6.73 15.66
CA PHE A 300 -1.64 6.00 14.54
C PHE A 300 -0.57 5.41 13.61
N PHE A 301 -0.84 4.24 13.04
CA PHE A 301 -0.09 3.71 11.91
C PHE A 301 -0.88 2.71 11.08
N GLN A 302 -0.39 2.45 9.87
CA GLN A 302 -0.88 1.40 8.99
C GLN A 302 0.13 0.27 8.93
N ALA A 303 -0.36 -0.99 8.97
CA ALA A 303 0.48 -2.18 9.02
C ALA A 303 -0.09 -3.31 8.16
N ALA A 304 0.60 -4.44 8.14
CA ALA A 304 0.04 -5.75 7.80
C ALA A 304 -0.05 -6.60 9.08
N VAL A 305 -1.00 -7.51 9.15
CA VAL A 305 -1.23 -8.36 10.34
C VAL A 305 0.06 -9.05 10.82
N PRO A 306 0.94 -9.59 9.95
CA PRO A 306 2.23 -10.16 10.40
C PRO A 306 3.12 -9.17 11.16
N MET A 307 3.06 -7.87 10.83
CA MET A 307 3.84 -6.84 11.55
C MET A 307 3.31 -6.64 12.98
N ASN A 308 2.00 -6.64 13.16
CA ASN A 308 1.38 -6.56 14.49
C ASN A 308 1.78 -7.77 15.33
N ILE A 309 1.72 -8.98 14.77
CA ILE A 309 2.12 -10.23 15.43
C ILE A 309 3.61 -10.19 15.81
N ALA A 310 4.47 -9.69 14.92
CA ALA A 310 5.91 -9.57 15.20
C ALA A 310 6.19 -8.61 16.39
N ILE A 311 5.42 -7.52 16.53
CA ILE A 311 5.50 -6.62 17.69
C ILE A 311 5.02 -7.33 18.95
N MET A 312 3.83 -7.97 18.93
CA MET A 312 3.25 -8.65 20.09
C MET A 312 4.15 -9.75 20.64
N ASN A 313 4.74 -10.56 19.75
CA ASN A 313 5.55 -11.72 20.14
C ASN A 313 7.04 -11.38 20.37
N HIS A 314 7.45 -10.12 20.23
CA HIS A 314 8.87 -9.77 20.36
C HIS A 314 9.32 -9.86 21.82
N PRO A 315 10.46 -10.51 22.14
CA PRO A 315 10.96 -10.66 23.51
C PRO A 315 11.18 -9.33 24.24
N GLU A 316 11.51 -8.26 23.51
CA GLU A 316 11.72 -6.93 24.06
C GLU A 316 10.44 -6.09 24.21
N ARG A 317 9.26 -6.62 23.83
CA ARG A 317 8.00 -5.90 23.83
C ARG A 317 7.76 -5.15 25.16
N GLY A 318 8.04 -5.78 26.29
CA GLY A 318 7.84 -5.20 27.62
C GLY A 318 8.75 -4.03 28.00
N LYS A 319 9.78 -3.72 27.18
CA LYS A 319 10.68 -2.59 27.42
C LYS A 319 10.11 -1.26 26.94
N TYR A 320 9.09 -1.28 26.08
CA TYR A 320 8.56 -0.11 25.39
C TYR A 320 7.10 0.17 25.77
N ASN A 321 6.79 1.45 25.94
CA ASN A 321 5.43 1.90 26.22
C ASN A 321 4.69 2.22 24.92
N LEU A 322 3.71 1.39 24.55
CA LEU A 322 2.92 1.55 23.33
C LEU A 322 1.55 2.22 23.58
N SER A 323 1.26 2.69 24.81
CA SER A 323 -0.05 3.21 25.20
C SER A 323 -0.44 4.54 24.54
N SER A 324 0.46 5.18 23.79
CA SER A 324 0.13 6.35 22.98
C SER A 324 -0.66 5.99 21.71
N LEU A 325 -0.62 4.72 21.29
CA LEU A 325 -1.36 4.25 20.12
C LEU A 325 -2.87 4.29 20.39
N LEU A 326 -3.60 4.90 19.48
CA LEU A 326 -5.06 4.94 19.47
C LEU A 326 -5.64 4.03 18.40
N LEU A 327 -5.01 4.03 17.20
CA LEU A 327 -5.51 3.31 16.03
C LEU A 327 -4.35 2.64 15.26
N CYS A 328 -4.55 1.38 14.94
CA CYS A 328 -3.77 0.69 13.90
C CYS A 328 -4.74 0.16 12.84
N LEU A 329 -4.58 0.62 11.60
CA LEU A 329 -5.23 0.03 10.45
C LEU A 329 -4.30 -1.03 9.86
N THR A 330 -4.74 -2.27 9.85
CA THR A 330 -3.92 -3.40 9.39
C THR A 330 -4.57 -4.13 8.24
N THR A 331 -3.78 -4.63 7.31
CA THR A 331 -4.27 -5.41 6.18
C THR A 331 -4.02 -6.88 6.44
N SER A 332 -5.05 -7.70 6.24
CA SER A 332 -5.00 -9.17 6.29
C SER A 332 -4.20 -9.74 5.13
N PHE A 333 -2.88 -9.53 5.16
CA PHE A 333 -1.96 -10.00 4.13
C PHE A 333 -1.24 -11.26 4.62
N GLY A 334 -1.55 -12.41 4.04
CA GLY A 334 -1.02 -13.70 4.44
C GLY A 334 -1.56 -14.27 5.75
N ILE A 335 -2.02 -13.43 6.68
CA ILE A 335 -2.67 -13.82 7.94
C ILE A 335 -3.95 -13.00 8.10
N GLN A 336 -5.06 -13.68 8.34
CA GLN A 336 -6.35 -13.04 8.55
C GLN A 336 -6.43 -12.39 9.94
N LEU A 337 -6.90 -11.15 9.99
CA LEU A 337 -7.24 -10.50 11.24
C LEU A 337 -8.44 -11.22 11.89
N ASN A 338 -8.33 -11.52 13.16
CA ASN A 338 -9.38 -12.18 13.96
C ASN A 338 -9.49 -11.56 15.35
N GLU A 339 -10.52 -11.94 16.10
CA GLU A 339 -10.77 -11.39 17.43
C GLU A 339 -9.65 -11.69 18.43
N GLU A 340 -8.97 -12.82 18.32
CA GLU A 340 -7.87 -13.21 19.23
C GLU A 340 -6.69 -12.22 19.05
N ILE A 341 -6.26 -11.97 17.81
CA ILE A 341 -5.20 -11.01 17.48
C ILE A 341 -5.58 -9.60 17.96
N VAL A 342 -6.83 -9.19 17.73
CA VAL A 342 -7.33 -7.87 18.14
C VAL A 342 -7.31 -7.71 19.65
N ASN A 343 -7.78 -8.72 20.39
CA ASN A 343 -7.81 -8.69 21.86
C ASN A 343 -6.40 -8.68 22.46
N GLN A 344 -5.49 -9.49 21.92
CA GLN A 344 -4.08 -9.51 22.34
C GLN A 344 -3.42 -8.17 22.06
N TRP A 345 -3.60 -7.62 20.86
CA TRP A 345 -3.08 -6.29 20.49
C TRP A 345 -3.57 -5.19 21.43
N ARG A 346 -4.88 -5.18 21.72
CA ARG A 346 -5.48 -4.21 22.65
C ARG A 346 -4.88 -4.31 24.05
N GLN A 347 -4.66 -5.51 24.53
CA GLN A 347 -4.02 -5.75 25.83
C GLN A 347 -2.57 -5.26 25.82
N ASP A 348 -1.80 -5.60 24.80
CA ASP A 348 -0.37 -5.28 24.70
C ASP A 348 -0.09 -3.79 24.48
N THR A 349 -1.01 -3.06 23.89
CA THR A 349 -0.87 -1.63 23.59
C THR A 349 -1.60 -0.71 24.57
N GLY A 350 -2.29 -1.28 25.57
CA GLY A 350 -3.05 -0.47 26.53
C GLY A 350 -4.34 0.13 25.96
N GLY A 351 -4.94 -0.49 24.92
CA GLY A 351 -6.23 -0.12 24.40
C GLY A 351 -6.29 0.30 22.92
N CYS A 352 -5.19 0.23 22.18
CA CYS A 352 -5.17 0.59 20.76
C CYS A 352 -6.20 -0.23 19.97
N MET A 353 -7.03 0.48 19.18
CA MET A 353 -7.96 -0.15 18.24
C MET A 353 -7.16 -0.74 17.06
N LEU A 354 -7.37 -2.03 16.80
CA LEU A 354 -6.86 -2.71 15.61
C LEU A 354 -8.03 -3.06 14.71
N ALA A 355 -8.00 -2.63 13.47
CA ALA A 355 -9.07 -2.87 12.50
C ALA A 355 -8.52 -3.15 11.11
N GLU A 356 -9.29 -3.90 10.30
CA GLU A 356 -8.95 -4.10 8.89
C GLU A 356 -8.86 -2.75 8.18
N ALA A 357 -7.81 -2.57 7.38
CA ALA A 357 -7.52 -1.28 6.76
C ALA A 357 -8.50 -0.95 5.65
N ALA A 358 -8.49 -1.74 4.58
CA ALA A 358 -9.29 -1.47 3.40
C ALA A 358 -9.12 -2.55 2.31
N TYR A 359 -10.13 -2.69 1.46
CA TYR A 359 -10.02 -3.21 0.12
C TYR A 359 -9.67 -2.08 -0.86
N GLY A 360 -8.90 -2.36 -1.89
CA GLY A 360 -8.60 -1.38 -2.94
C GLY A 360 -7.59 -1.89 -3.96
N LEU A 361 -7.55 -1.22 -5.11
CA LEU A 361 -6.70 -1.56 -6.24
C LEU A 361 -5.91 -0.35 -6.70
N THR A 362 -4.86 -0.59 -7.47
CA THR A 362 -4.09 0.47 -8.14
C THR A 362 -4.97 1.31 -9.07
N GLU A 363 -5.87 0.67 -9.79
CA GLU A 363 -6.79 1.26 -10.78
C GLU A 363 -7.81 2.24 -10.18
N THR A 364 -7.99 2.18 -8.87
CA THR A 364 -8.85 3.11 -8.11
C THR A 364 -8.06 3.94 -7.10
N HIS A 365 -6.73 3.98 -7.21
CA HIS A 365 -5.82 4.64 -6.28
C HIS A 365 -5.93 4.10 -4.85
N THR A 366 -6.20 2.77 -4.71
CA THR A 366 -6.41 2.02 -3.45
C THR A 366 -7.50 2.59 -2.54
N PHE A 367 -7.74 1.99 -1.36
CA PHE A 367 -8.63 2.49 -0.32
C PHE A 367 -10.06 2.73 -0.83
N ASP A 368 -10.76 1.64 -1.20
CA ASP A 368 -12.14 1.66 -1.74
C ASP A 368 -13.18 1.31 -0.68
N SER A 369 -12.74 0.75 0.46
CA SER A 369 -13.58 0.47 1.63
C SER A 369 -12.86 0.87 2.92
N PHE A 370 -13.58 0.87 4.04
CA PHE A 370 -13.04 1.05 5.38
C PHE A 370 -13.85 0.28 6.40
N MET A 371 -13.22 -0.12 7.53
CA MET A 371 -13.90 -0.78 8.64
C MET A 371 -14.53 0.27 9.57
N PRO A 372 -15.86 0.29 9.78
CA PRO A 372 -16.51 1.16 10.75
C PRO A 372 -16.10 0.82 12.18
N LEU A 373 -15.41 1.71 12.90
CA LEU A 373 -14.88 1.43 14.23
C LEU A 373 -15.95 1.33 15.33
N ASN A 374 -17.15 1.86 15.10
CA ASN A 374 -18.30 1.69 16.00
C ASN A 374 -18.97 0.31 15.88
N LYS A 375 -18.72 -0.42 14.79
CA LYS A 375 -19.24 -1.77 14.51
C LYS A 375 -18.20 -2.59 13.74
N PRO A 376 -17.00 -2.81 14.30
CA PRO A 376 -15.95 -3.53 13.58
C PRO A 376 -16.33 -5.00 13.42
N ARG A 377 -15.87 -5.62 12.34
CA ARG A 377 -15.98 -7.04 12.04
C ARG A 377 -14.63 -7.66 11.76
N TYR A 378 -14.48 -8.92 12.13
CA TYR A 378 -13.22 -9.66 12.06
C TYR A 378 -13.37 -11.02 11.34
N GLU A 379 -14.51 -11.24 10.69
CA GLU A 379 -14.71 -12.44 9.88
C GLU A 379 -13.82 -12.43 8.65
N ALA A 380 -13.36 -13.60 8.26
CA ALA A 380 -12.47 -13.77 7.10
C ALA A 380 -13.05 -13.14 5.83
N GLY A 381 -12.23 -12.35 5.15
CA GLY A 381 -12.60 -11.64 3.92
C GLY A 381 -13.43 -10.37 4.11
N CYS A 382 -13.88 -10.03 5.32
CA CYS A 382 -14.63 -8.81 5.57
C CYS A 382 -13.75 -7.57 5.38
N GLN A 383 -14.12 -6.69 4.45
CA GLN A 383 -13.38 -5.49 4.06
C GLN A 383 -14.07 -4.18 4.49
N GLY A 384 -15.06 -4.29 5.38
CA GLY A 384 -15.82 -3.12 5.83
C GLY A 384 -16.86 -2.64 4.82
N ILE A 385 -17.06 -1.33 4.76
CA ILE A 385 -18.04 -0.68 3.89
C ILE A 385 -17.36 0.29 2.92
N PRO A 386 -17.98 0.65 1.78
CA PRO A 386 -17.44 1.62 0.83
C PRO A 386 -17.09 2.96 1.47
N ILE A 387 -15.99 3.60 1.03
CA ILE A 387 -15.60 4.94 1.50
C ILE A 387 -16.57 6.03 1.02
N PRO A 388 -16.54 7.27 1.58
CA PRO A 388 -17.28 8.42 1.06
C PRO A 388 -17.10 8.62 -0.45
N GLY A 389 -18.23 8.79 -1.17
CA GLY A 389 -18.22 8.99 -2.62
C GLY A 389 -17.92 7.75 -3.47
N GLN A 390 -17.72 6.57 -2.85
CA GLN A 390 -17.53 5.29 -3.53
C GLN A 390 -18.86 4.66 -3.93
N GLN A 391 -18.89 4.06 -5.11
CA GLN A 391 -19.95 3.16 -5.54
C GLN A 391 -19.33 1.77 -5.76
N ILE A 392 -19.91 0.76 -5.17
CA ILE A 392 -19.57 -0.65 -5.37
C ILE A 392 -20.83 -1.41 -5.73
N LYS A 393 -20.74 -2.27 -6.72
CA LYS A 393 -21.78 -3.25 -7.05
C LYS A 393 -21.14 -4.62 -7.26
N ILE A 394 -21.92 -5.66 -7.04
CA ILE A 394 -21.53 -7.03 -7.31
C ILE A 394 -22.31 -7.47 -8.54
N VAL A 395 -21.61 -7.89 -9.60
CA VAL A 395 -22.24 -8.24 -10.87
C VAL A 395 -22.04 -9.73 -11.21
N SER A 396 -22.98 -10.28 -11.98
CA SER A 396 -22.86 -11.65 -12.48
C SER A 396 -21.66 -11.81 -13.41
N TRP A 397 -21.01 -12.96 -13.36
CA TRP A 397 -19.92 -13.31 -14.27
C TRP A 397 -20.39 -13.64 -15.69
N GLU A 398 -21.63 -14.15 -15.83
CA GLU A 398 -22.23 -14.52 -17.11
C GLU A 398 -22.81 -13.28 -17.82
N ASP A 399 -23.38 -12.37 -17.03
CA ASP A 399 -23.98 -11.12 -17.53
C ASP A 399 -23.50 -9.96 -16.66
N LYS A 400 -22.42 -9.30 -17.09
CA LYS A 400 -21.80 -8.17 -16.39
C LYS A 400 -22.70 -6.94 -16.22
N THR A 401 -23.85 -6.90 -16.89
CA THR A 401 -24.86 -5.84 -16.73
C THR A 401 -25.82 -6.10 -15.57
N ARG A 402 -25.92 -7.36 -15.13
CA ARG A 402 -26.83 -7.79 -14.07
C ARG A 402 -26.15 -7.78 -12.70
N GLU A 403 -26.66 -6.95 -11.82
CA GLU A 403 -26.26 -6.99 -10.40
C GLU A 403 -26.84 -8.26 -9.75
N VAL A 404 -26.05 -8.92 -8.89
CA VAL A 404 -26.50 -10.09 -8.13
C VAL A 404 -27.20 -9.67 -6.84
N PRO A 405 -28.14 -10.49 -6.30
CA PRO A 405 -28.75 -10.26 -4.99
C PRO A 405 -27.72 -10.18 -3.85
N ILE A 406 -28.11 -9.51 -2.75
CA ILE A 406 -27.31 -9.47 -1.53
C ILE A 406 -27.07 -10.91 -1.02
N GLY A 407 -25.84 -11.20 -0.61
CA GLY A 407 -25.40 -12.52 -0.18
C GLY A 407 -24.88 -13.40 -1.31
N GLU A 408 -25.21 -13.12 -2.57
CA GLU A 408 -24.68 -13.86 -3.72
C GLU A 408 -23.30 -13.37 -4.14
N ILE A 409 -22.47 -14.31 -4.61
CA ILE A 409 -21.08 -14.03 -5.04
C ILE A 409 -21.09 -13.60 -6.52
N GLY A 410 -20.35 -12.51 -6.81
CA GLY A 410 -20.12 -12.03 -8.16
C GLY A 410 -18.81 -11.30 -8.29
N GLU A 411 -18.63 -10.57 -9.39
CA GLU A 411 -17.49 -9.68 -9.60
C GLU A 411 -17.71 -8.36 -8.85
N ILE A 412 -16.71 -7.94 -8.06
CA ILE A 412 -16.69 -6.60 -7.45
C ILE A 412 -16.42 -5.58 -8.56
N VAL A 413 -17.28 -4.57 -8.67
CA VAL A 413 -17.13 -3.50 -9.67
C VAL A 413 -17.21 -2.15 -8.98
N LEU A 414 -16.24 -1.27 -9.27
CA LEU A 414 -15.99 -0.04 -8.54
C LEU A 414 -16.16 1.21 -9.41
N LYS A 415 -16.70 2.27 -8.83
CA LYS A 415 -16.74 3.60 -9.45
C LYS A 415 -16.59 4.70 -8.41
N ASN A 416 -15.62 5.60 -8.59
CA ASN A 416 -15.39 6.77 -7.75
C ASN A 416 -14.59 7.84 -8.53
N PRO A 417 -14.39 9.05 -7.98
CA PRO A 417 -13.60 10.11 -8.62
C PRO A 417 -12.12 9.77 -8.84
N ALA A 418 -11.59 8.71 -8.22
CA ALA A 418 -10.19 8.30 -8.35
C ALA A 418 -9.98 7.13 -9.32
N VAL A 419 -11.00 6.71 -10.06
CA VAL A 419 -10.83 5.71 -11.13
C VAL A 419 -9.78 6.19 -12.12
N PHE A 420 -8.84 5.32 -12.45
CA PHE A 420 -7.74 5.61 -13.37
C PHE A 420 -8.23 6.00 -14.78
N LYS A 421 -7.37 6.64 -15.56
CA LYS A 421 -7.69 7.01 -16.96
C LYS A 421 -7.50 5.84 -17.94
N GLY A 422 -6.98 4.73 -17.48
CA GLY A 422 -6.62 3.54 -18.27
C GLY A 422 -5.19 3.11 -18.01
N TYR A 423 -4.74 2.08 -18.71
CA TYR A 423 -3.35 1.63 -18.69
C TYR A 423 -2.54 2.33 -19.78
N TRP A 424 -1.34 2.79 -19.42
CA TRP A 424 -0.43 3.49 -20.32
C TRP A 424 -0.07 2.62 -21.53
N ASN A 425 -0.34 3.13 -22.74
CA ASN A 425 -0.12 2.43 -24.02
C ASN A 425 -0.78 1.04 -24.14
N LYS A 426 -1.87 0.78 -23.38
CA LYS A 426 -2.58 -0.51 -23.36
C LYS A 426 -4.10 -0.31 -23.54
N PRO A 427 -4.57 0.09 -24.74
CA PRO A 427 -5.98 0.41 -24.96
C PRO A 427 -6.92 -0.80 -24.83
N GLU A 428 -6.48 -1.99 -25.23
CA GLU A 428 -7.30 -3.21 -25.15
C GLU A 428 -7.52 -3.64 -23.69
N GLU A 429 -6.45 -3.65 -22.90
CA GLU A 429 -6.54 -3.97 -21.47
C GLU A 429 -7.36 -2.92 -20.71
N THR A 430 -7.26 -1.66 -21.13
CA THR A 430 -8.08 -0.57 -20.60
C THR A 430 -9.56 -0.82 -20.87
N ALA A 431 -9.93 -1.13 -22.12
CA ALA A 431 -11.31 -1.40 -22.50
C ALA A 431 -11.91 -2.62 -21.78
N ASN A 432 -11.08 -3.62 -21.44
CA ASN A 432 -11.49 -4.79 -20.69
C ASN A 432 -11.70 -4.53 -19.19
N THR A 433 -11.02 -3.51 -18.63
CA THR A 433 -11.04 -3.21 -17.20
C THR A 433 -11.94 -2.01 -16.87
N LEU A 434 -11.97 -0.99 -17.74
CA LEU A 434 -12.70 0.26 -17.53
C LEU A 434 -13.86 0.38 -18.54
N VAL A 435 -15.09 0.19 -18.07
CA VAL A 435 -16.30 0.27 -18.91
C VAL A 435 -17.27 1.27 -18.29
N ASP A 436 -17.65 2.31 -19.01
CA ASP A 436 -18.58 3.37 -18.57
C ASP A 436 -18.21 4.01 -17.22
N GLY A 437 -16.91 4.12 -16.95
CA GLY A 437 -16.35 4.67 -15.72
C GLY A 437 -16.41 3.70 -14.53
N TRP A 438 -16.74 2.43 -14.77
CA TRP A 438 -16.67 1.36 -13.79
C TRP A 438 -15.42 0.50 -14.01
N VAL A 439 -14.71 0.21 -12.93
CA VAL A 439 -13.57 -0.72 -12.93
C VAL A 439 -14.09 -2.12 -12.63
N TYR A 440 -13.92 -3.01 -13.59
CA TYR A 440 -14.15 -4.45 -13.45
C TYR A 440 -12.87 -5.08 -12.90
N THR A 441 -12.92 -5.50 -11.64
CA THR A 441 -11.71 -5.80 -10.87
C THR A 441 -11.14 -7.20 -11.13
N GLY A 442 -11.98 -8.13 -11.58
CA GLY A 442 -11.67 -9.56 -11.62
C GLY A 442 -11.68 -10.21 -10.23
N ASP A 443 -12.00 -9.45 -9.19
CA ASP A 443 -12.09 -9.92 -7.82
C ASP A 443 -13.50 -10.42 -7.51
N MET A 444 -13.58 -11.50 -6.76
CA MET A 444 -14.84 -12.07 -6.30
C MET A 444 -15.23 -11.47 -4.95
N GLY A 445 -16.50 -11.20 -4.79
CA GLY A 445 -17.01 -10.70 -3.53
C GLY A 445 -18.51 -10.73 -3.43
N LYS A 446 -19.00 -10.30 -2.29
CA LYS A 446 -20.43 -10.14 -2.00
C LYS A 446 -20.62 -9.03 -0.98
N PHE A 447 -21.81 -8.48 -0.92
CA PHE A 447 -22.30 -7.77 0.26
C PHE A 447 -23.13 -8.73 1.11
N ASP A 448 -23.01 -8.60 2.43
CA ASP A 448 -23.97 -9.22 3.35
C ASP A 448 -25.22 -8.33 3.55
N GLU A 449 -26.17 -8.82 4.35
CA GLU A 449 -27.43 -8.12 4.63
C GLU A 449 -27.25 -6.80 5.38
N ASP A 450 -26.12 -6.63 6.07
CA ASP A 450 -25.73 -5.42 6.79
C ASP A 450 -24.92 -4.45 5.91
N GLY A 451 -24.55 -4.85 4.69
CA GLY A 451 -23.83 -4.03 3.74
C GLY A 451 -22.32 -4.02 3.91
N TYR A 452 -21.76 -5.01 4.59
CA TYR A 452 -20.30 -5.22 4.61
C TYR A 452 -19.86 -5.94 3.34
N LEU A 453 -18.79 -5.43 2.76
CA LEU A 453 -18.14 -6.03 1.60
C LEU A 453 -17.24 -7.19 2.05
N TYR A 454 -17.35 -8.32 1.37
CA TYR A 454 -16.45 -9.46 1.52
C TYR A 454 -15.68 -9.67 0.22
N PHE A 455 -14.35 -9.69 0.33
CA PHE A 455 -13.43 -10.13 -0.71
C PHE A 455 -13.19 -11.64 -0.57
N LEU A 456 -13.32 -12.38 -1.65
CA LEU A 456 -13.28 -13.85 -1.67
C LEU A 456 -12.19 -14.40 -2.61
N GLY A 457 -11.21 -13.55 -2.96
CA GLY A 457 -10.12 -13.92 -3.86
C GLY A 457 -10.33 -13.49 -5.31
N ARG A 458 -9.38 -13.85 -6.17
CA ARG A 458 -9.43 -13.53 -7.61
C ARG A 458 -10.04 -14.64 -8.42
N LYS A 459 -10.90 -14.30 -9.37
CA LYS A 459 -11.52 -15.29 -10.26
C LYS A 459 -10.48 -16.16 -10.99
N LYS A 460 -9.37 -15.59 -11.38
CA LYS A 460 -8.29 -16.28 -12.09
C LYS A 460 -7.54 -17.30 -11.23
N GLU A 461 -7.59 -17.14 -9.91
CA GLU A 461 -6.97 -18.02 -8.93
C GLU A 461 -7.94 -19.11 -8.47
N MET A 462 -9.22 -18.99 -8.85
CA MET A 462 -10.27 -19.96 -8.53
C MET A 462 -9.99 -21.31 -9.19
N ILE A 463 -9.93 -22.35 -8.38
CA ILE A 463 -9.66 -23.73 -8.79
C ILE A 463 -10.98 -24.42 -9.21
N LYS A 464 -11.01 -25.06 -10.36
CA LYS A 464 -12.19 -25.80 -10.86
C LYS A 464 -12.06 -27.29 -10.60
N VAL A 465 -12.58 -27.75 -9.46
CA VAL A 465 -12.57 -29.16 -9.06
C VAL A 465 -13.89 -29.83 -9.45
N SER A 466 -13.88 -30.68 -10.46
CA SER A 466 -15.10 -31.42 -10.91
C SER A 466 -16.30 -30.49 -11.17
N GLY A 467 -16.08 -29.28 -11.68
CA GLY A 467 -17.12 -28.28 -11.93
C GLY A 467 -17.45 -27.38 -10.73
N PHE A 468 -17.00 -27.69 -9.53
CA PHE A 468 -17.12 -26.84 -8.36
C PHE A 468 -16.03 -25.75 -8.36
N SER A 469 -16.43 -24.54 -7.95
CA SER A 469 -15.48 -23.44 -7.73
C SER A 469 -14.92 -23.52 -6.32
N VAL A 470 -13.61 -23.59 -6.21
CA VAL A 470 -12.87 -23.59 -4.94
C VAL A 470 -11.95 -22.39 -4.91
N PHE A 471 -11.95 -21.67 -3.81
CA PHE A 471 -11.14 -20.49 -3.64
C PHE A 471 -9.91 -20.83 -2.79
N PRO A 472 -8.69 -20.57 -3.29
CA PRO A 472 -7.47 -20.85 -2.55
C PRO A 472 -7.51 -20.33 -1.11
N GLU A 473 -7.88 -19.07 -0.91
CA GLU A 473 -7.91 -18.41 0.39
C GLU A 473 -8.85 -19.09 1.40
N GLU A 474 -9.96 -19.66 0.93
CA GLU A 474 -10.89 -20.40 1.80
C GLU A 474 -10.24 -21.68 2.33
N VAL A 475 -9.53 -22.38 1.47
CA VAL A 475 -8.82 -23.60 1.84
C VAL A 475 -7.60 -23.29 2.71
N GLU A 476 -6.87 -22.21 2.39
CA GLU A 476 -5.74 -21.72 3.19
C GLU A 476 -6.18 -21.33 4.59
N THR A 477 -7.26 -20.54 4.71
CA THR A 477 -7.84 -20.13 6.00
C THR A 477 -8.24 -21.35 6.85
N PHE A 478 -8.80 -22.37 6.21
CA PHE A 478 -9.15 -23.59 6.91
C PHE A 478 -7.91 -24.38 7.36
N LEU A 479 -6.93 -24.56 6.47
CA LEU A 479 -5.70 -25.32 6.80
C LEU A 479 -4.85 -24.63 7.88
N LEU A 480 -4.87 -23.30 7.98
CA LEU A 480 -4.20 -22.55 9.05
C LEU A 480 -4.75 -22.85 10.45
N GLN A 481 -5.96 -23.42 10.56
CA GLN A 481 -6.51 -23.85 11.86
C GLN A 481 -5.89 -25.13 12.38
N HIS A 482 -5.14 -25.88 11.56
CA HIS A 482 -4.45 -27.09 12.00
C HIS A 482 -3.23 -26.73 12.85
N GLU A 483 -3.06 -27.41 14.00
CA GLU A 483 -2.00 -27.10 14.98
C GLU A 483 -0.58 -27.13 14.41
N ALA A 484 -0.34 -27.96 13.40
CA ALA A 484 0.99 -28.15 12.79
C ALA A 484 1.29 -27.14 11.66
N VAL A 485 0.34 -26.34 11.19
CA VAL A 485 0.51 -25.44 10.04
C VAL A 485 0.94 -24.05 10.52
N ASP A 486 2.09 -23.59 10.01
CA ASP A 486 2.57 -22.21 10.21
C ASP A 486 2.13 -21.30 9.06
N LYS A 487 2.43 -21.76 7.81
CA LYS A 487 2.01 -21.04 6.60
C LYS A 487 1.53 -22.04 5.56
N VAL A 488 0.65 -21.57 4.68
CA VAL A 488 0.10 -22.37 3.58
C VAL A 488 -0.12 -21.53 2.35
N ALA A 489 0.08 -22.13 1.18
CA ALA A 489 -0.35 -21.60 -0.11
C ALA A 489 -1.06 -22.70 -0.88
N VAL A 490 -2.21 -22.39 -1.47
CA VAL A 490 -3.05 -23.34 -2.21
C VAL A 490 -3.12 -22.96 -3.67
N ILE A 491 -2.94 -23.94 -4.54
CA ILE A 491 -3.07 -23.77 -6.00
C ILE A 491 -3.92 -24.88 -6.62
N GLY A 492 -4.43 -24.62 -7.82
CA GLY A 492 -4.98 -25.64 -8.71
C GLY A 492 -3.84 -26.40 -9.41
N ALA A 493 -3.88 -27.73 -9.37
CA ALA A 493 -3.03 -28.59 -10.16
C ALA A 493 -3.85 -29.34 -11.21
N PRO A 494 -3.40 -29.45 -12.47
CA PRO A 494 -4.16 -30.14 -13.52
C PRO A 494 -4.42 -31.60 -13.15
N ASP A 495 -5.66 -32.07 -13.37
CA ASP A 495 -6.06 -33.47 -13.20
C ASP A 495 -6.93 -33.92 -14.38
N VAL A 496 -6.62 -35.07 -14.95
CA VAL A 496 -7.29 -35.58 -16.17
C VAL A 496 -8.75 -35.89 -15.95
N LYS A 497 -9.17 -36.24 -14.72
CA LYS A 497 -10.55 -36.65 -14.42
C LYS A 497 -11.37 -35.49 -13.83
N LYS A 498 -10.74 -34.61 -13.06
CA LYS A 498 -11.43 -33.56 -12.29
C LYS A 498 -11.25 -32.17 -12.87
N GLY A 499 -10.46 -32.02 -13.94
CA GLY A 499 -10.02 -30.74 -14.50
C GLY A 499 -8.85 -30.20 -13.69
N GLU A 500 -9.09 -29.85 -12.45
CA GLU A 500 -8.07 -29.47 -11.48
C GLU A 500 -8.28 -30.17 -10.14
N VAL A 501 -7.24 -30.28 -9.37
CA VAL A 501 -7.24 -30.72 -7.96
C VAL A 501 -6.53 -29.69 -7.10
N ILE A 502 -6.89 -29.66 -5.83
CA ILE A 502 -6.27 -28.74 -4.88
C ILE A 502 -4.94 -29.29 -4.43
N LYS A 503 -3.87 -28.50 -4.57
CA LYS A 503 -2.56 -28.76 -4.01
C LYS A 503 -2.21 -27.68 -2.98
N ALA A 504 -1.84 -28.10 -1.77
CA ALA A 504 -1.41 -27.22 -0.70
C ALA A 504 0.12 -27.33 -0.51
N PHE A 505 0.80 -26.18 -0.44
CA PHE A 505 2.18 -26.06 0.00
C PHE A 505 2.17 -25.56 1.44
N ILE A 506 2.79 -26.29 2.37
CA ILE A 506 2.71 -26.03 3.80
C ILE A 506 4.11 -25.84 4.38
N ILE A 507 4.29 -24.76 5.15
CA ILE A 507 5.40 -24.63 6.09
C ILE A 507 4.89 -25.12 7.44
N PRO A 508 5.40 -26.23 7.98
CA PRO A 508 5.01 -26.70 9.31
C PRO A 508 5.66 -25.84 10.40
N LYS A 509 4.97 -25.72 11.55
CA LYS A 509 5.59 -25.14 12.74
C LYS A 509 6.83 -25.92 13.15
N PRO A 510 7.83 -25.26 13.77
CA PRO A 510 9.12 -25.89 14.09
C PRO A 510 9.01 -27.21 14.84
N GLU A 511 8.10 -27.33 15.81
CA GLU A 511 7.87 -28.52 16.62
C GLU A 511 7.26 -29.70 15.87
N PHE A 512 6.63 -29.46 14.70
CA PHE A 512 6.01 -30.46 13.84
C PHE A 512 6.85 -30.80 12.61
N LYS A 513 7.97 -30.10 12.39
CA LYS A 513 8.84 -30.31 11.23
C LYS A 513 9.38 -31.74 11.20
N GLY A 514 9.10 -32.46 10.11
CA GLY A 514 9.46 -33.87 9.92
C GLY A 514 8.62 -34.88 10.74
N LYS A 515 7.59 -34.40 11.47
CA LYS A 515 6.71 -35.26 12.29
C LYS A 515 5.30 -35.37 11.71
N ILE A 516 4.82 -34.31 11.03
CA ILE A 516 3.52 -34.29 10.38
C ILE A 516 3.62 -34.81 8.94
N THR A 517 2.64 -35.56 8.49
CA THR A 517 2.57 -36.13 7.15
C THR A 517 1.49 -35.47 6.30
N ALA A 518 1.60 -35.59 4.97
CA ALA A 518 0.59 -35.08 4.04
C ALA A 518 -0.76 -35.77 4.23
N GLU A 519 -0.74 -37.07 4.53
CA GLU A 519 -1.93 -37.89 4.76
C GLU A 519 -2.69 -37.43 6.01
N GLU A 520 -2.00 -37.03 7.06
CA GLU A 520 -2.61 -36.52 8.29
C GLU A 520 -3.34 -35.19 8.04
N ILE A 521 -2.71 -34.24 7.32
CA ILE A 521 -3.35 -32.98 6.92
C ILE A 521 -4.58 -33.24 6.05
N ILE A 522 -4.44 -34.09 5.03
CA ILE A 522 -5.56 -34.43 4.13
C ILE A 522 -6.68 -35.13 4.89
N LYS A 523 -6.35 -36.02 5.81
CA LYS A 523 -7.35 -36.72 6.64
C LYS A 523 -8.11 -35.72 7.52
N TRP A 524 -7.37 -34.85 8.21
CA TRP A 524 -7.97 -33.82 9.04
C TRP A 524 -8.87 -32.88 8.21
N ALA A 525 -8.40 -32.47 7.02
CA ALA A 525 -9.19 -31.62 6.15
C ALA A 525 -10.49 -32.29 5.67
N LYS A 526 -10.50 -33.62 5.46
CA LYS A 526 -11.71 -34.37 5.09
C LYS A 526 -12.80 -34.36 6.17
N GLU A 527 -12.42 -34.18 7.42
CA GLU A 527 -13.34 -34.15 8.56
C GLU A 527 -13.99 -32.77 8.75
N GLY A 528 -13.33 -31.69 8.27
CA GLY A 528 -13.75 -30.33 8.57
C GLY A 528 -14.18 -29.47 7.38
N ILE A 529 -13.91 -29.89 6.13
CA ILE A 529 -14.26 -29.10 4.95
C ILE A 529 -14.92 -29.98 3.86
N SER A 530 -15.71 -29.38 2.98
CA SER A 530 -16.38 -30.09 1.89
C SER A 530 -15.42 -30.89 1.02
N SER A 531 -15.77 -32.10 0.62
CA SER A 531 -14.90 -33.06 -0.04
C SER A 531 -14.21 -32.54 -1.31
N TYR A 532 -14.86 -31.64 -2.07
CA TYR A 532 -14.30 -31.02 -3.27
C TYR A 532 -13.28 -29.90 -2.94
N LYS A 533 -13.22 -29.43 -1.69
CA LYS A 533 -12.25 -28.44 -1.17
C LYS A 533 -11.04 -29.09 -0.48
N VAL A 534 -11.08 -30.39 -0.27
CA VAL A 534 -9.97 -31.11 0.39
C VAL A 534 -8.75 -31.17 -0.54
N PRO A 535 -7.55 -30.80 -0.07
CA PRO A 535 -6.33 -30.98 -0.86
C PRO A 535 -6.13 -32.42 -1.29
N GLN A 536 -5.82 -32.64 -2.56
CA GLN A 536 -5.47 -33.95 -3.09
C GLN A 536 -3.95 -34.22 -2.95
N ALA A 537 -3.18 -33.16 -2.82
CA ALA A 537 -1.75 -33.21 -2.59
C ALA A 537 -1.33 -32.15 -1.57
N VAL A 538 -0.43 -32.53 -0.67
CA VAL A 538 0.23 -31.64 0.28
C VAL A 538 1.73 -31.77 0.09
N GLU A 539 2.43 -30.65 -0.03
CA GLU A 539 3.87 -30.60 -0.15
C GLU A 539 4.44 -29.70 0.93
N PHE A 540 5.34 -30.23 1.76
CA PHE A 540 6.00 -29.42 2.78
C PHE A 540 7.19 -28.66 2.20
N ARG A 541 7.32 -27.40 2.62
CA ARG A 541 8.38 -26.47 2.19
C ARG A 541 9.03 -25.80 3.40
N ASP A 542 10.26 -25.33 3.22
CA ASP A 542 10.94 -24.50 4.22
C ASP A 542 10.61 -23.02 4.02
N GLU A 543 10.26 -22.62 2.80
CA GLU A 543 9.86 -21.27 2.43
C GLU A 543 8.79 -21.29 1.33
N LEU A 544 7.97 -20.25 1.28
CA LEU A 544 7.04 -19.96 0.20
C LEU A 544 7.51 -18.72 -0.57
N PRO A 545 7.29 -18.66 -1.90
CA PRO A 545 7.58 -17.46 -2.68
C PRO A 545 6.82 -16.26 -2.11
N MET A 546 7.53 -15.16 -1.84
CA MET A 546 6.93 -13.93 -1.32
C MET A 546 6.89 -12.89 -2.44
N SER A 547 5.80 -12.10 -2.49
CA SER A 547 5.76 -10.93 -3.36
C SER A 547 6.64 -9.82 -2.79
N GLY A 548 7.01 -8.82 -3.63
CA GLY A 548 7.85 -7.70 -3.19
C GLY A 548 7.19 -6.77 -2.13
N VAL A 549 5.98 -7.12 -1.69
CA VAL A 549 5.23 -6.40 -0.65
C VAL A 549 4.84 -7.29 0.55
N GLY A 550 5.31 -8.52 0.59
CA GLY A 550 5.09 -9.51 1.63
C GLY A 550 4.52 -10.80 1.11
#